data_c39b6236916f5aa7929448a5597bb615
#
_entry.id   c39b6236916f5aa7929448a5597bb615
#
_cell.length_a   1.000
_cell.length_b   1.000
_cell.length_c   1.000
_cell.angle_alpha   90.00
_cell.angle_beta   90.00
_cell.angle_gamma   90.00
#
_symmetry.space_group_name_H-M   'P 1'
#
loop_
_entity.id
_entity.type
_entity.pdbx_description
1 polymer ?
#
loop_
_entity_poly.entity_id
_entity_poly.type
_entity_poly.pdbx_seq_one_letter_code
_entity_poly.pdbx_strand_id
1 'polypeptide(L)'
;MKKIAFINVRYGAGINGGSEVHCRMLAERLRDKYDVEVLTTTLKDFNNPSDQYPAGESHESGITIRRFVPHPGFNGRESRRLLQKSKPVRRLRYWLSQAGVLRLLAAIHPVWNLGFDKETAYQHSTVSYAPDLLRHIEEHRDDYAAFIPMCYFHAQTIFAGLQ
;
A
#
# COMPACT_ATOMS: atom_id res chain seq x y z
N MET A 1 -20.83 -11.73 11.81
CA MET A 1 -20.23 -10.38 12.06
C MET A 1 -20.01 -9.73 10.72
N LYS A 2 -19.92 -8.39 10.65
CA LYS A 2 -19.52 -7.71 9.41
C LYS A 2 -18.05 -7.96 9.15
N LYS A 3 -17.69 -8.28 7.90
CA LYS A 3 -16.29 -8.50 7.50
C LYS A 3 -15.62 -7.17 7.17
N ILE A 4 -14.40 -6.95 7.67
CA ILE A 4 -13.57 -5.79 7.35
C ILE A 4 -12.17 -6.24 6.98
N ALA A 5 -11.53 -5.53 6.05
CA ALA A 5 -10.16 -5.85 5.64
C ALA A 5 -9.19 -4.70 5.93
N PHE A 6 -8.08 -5.01 6.57
CA PHE A 6 -6.92 -4.14 6.63
C PHE A 6 -6.03 -4.40 5.43
N ILE A 7 -5.57 -3.35 4.76
CA ILE A 7 -4.62 -3.45 3.65
C ILE A 7 -3.27 -2.91 4.12
N ASN A 8 -2.29 -3.79 4.22
CA ASN A 8 -0.92 -3.40 4.56
C ASN A 8 0.08 -4.17 3.69
N VAL A 9 1.25 -3.59 3.42
CA VAL A 9 2.25 -4.25 2.56
C VAL A 9 2.86 -5.45 3.25
N ARG A 10 3.15 -5.35 4.54
CA ARG A 10 3.73 -6.43 5.34
C ARG A 10 2.91 -6.66 6.59
N TYR A 11 2.73 -7.91 6.95
CA TYR A 11 2.05 -8.29 8.19
C TYR A 11 2.57 -9.63 8.72
N GLY A 12 2.89 -9.68 10.02
CA GLY A 12 3.34 -10.88 10.71
C GLY A 12 4.06 -10.57 12.03
N ALA A 13 4.20 -11.58 12.89
CA ALA A 13 4.72 -11.43 14.25
C ALA A 13 6.16 -10.87 14.32
N GLY A 14 6.99 -11.14 13.31
CA GLY A 14 8.38 -10.65 13.25
C GLY A 14 8.57 -9.27 12.60
N ILE A 15 7.50 -8.59 12.23
CA ILE A 15 7.58 -7.31 11.52
C ILE A 15 7.30 -6.14 12.47
N ASN A 16 8.27 -5.25 12.64
CA ASN A 16 8.25 -4.17 13.64
C ASN A 16 8.22 -2.76 13.03
N GLY A 17 7.66 -2.58 11.83
CA GLY A 17 7.41 -1.26 11.27
C GLY A 17 6.22 -0.57 11.97
N GLY A 18 6.21 0.78 12.00
CA GLY A 18 5.17 1.53 12.69
C GLY A 18 3.76 1.27 12.16
N SER A 19 3.57 1.24 10.83
CA SER A 19 2.27 0.92 10.21
C SER A 19 1.86 -0.53 10.45
N GLU A 20 2.81 -1.45 10.46
CA GLU A 20 2.58 -2.88 10.66
C GLU A 20 2.16 -3.19 12.11
N VAL A 21 2.85 -2.59 13.08
CA VAL A 21 2.48 -2.70 14.50
C VAL A 21 1.11 -2.08 14.74
N HIS A 22 0.85 -0.90 14.19
CA HIS A 22 -0.45 -0.22 14.32
C HIS A 22 -1.58 -1.05 13.69
N CYS A 23 -1.36 -1.60 12.48
CA CYS A 23 -2.29 -2.52 11.84
C CYS A 23 -2.63 -3.71 12.73
N ARG A 24 -1.61 -4.37 13.28
CA ARG A 24 -1.80 -5.52 14.17
C ARG A 24 -2.61 -5.16 15.42
N MET A 25 -2.26 -4.06 16.08
CA MET A 25 -2.98 -3.61 17.28
C MET A 25 -4.46 -3.30 17.01
N LEU A 26 -4.78 -2.69 15.86
CA LEU A 26 -6.17 -2.41 15.48
C LEU A 26 -6.91 -3.68 15.09
N ALA A 27 -6.31 -4.56 14.30
CA ALA A 27 -6.90 -5.84 13.89
C ALA A 27 -7.24 -6.70 15.12
N GLU A 28 -6.31 -6.84 16.06
CA GLU A 28 -6.52 -7.59 17.31
C GLU A 28 -7.62 -7.01 18.18
N ARG A 29 -7.78 -5.69 18.24
CA ARG A 29 -8.84 -5.02 19.02
C ARG A 29 -10.21 -5.12 18.37
N LEU A 30 -10.27 -5.22 17.06
CA LEU A 30 -11.52 -5.24 16.31
C LEU A 30 -12.08 -6.65 16.06
N ARG A 31 -11.26 -7.70 16.21
CA ARG A 31 -11.67 -9.09 15.96
C ARG A 31 -12.85 -9.58 16.81
N ASP A 32 -13.04 -9.00 18.00
CA ASP A 32 -14.16 -9.38 18.85
C ASP A 32 -15.51 -8.81 18.36
N LYS A 33 -15.48 -7.80 17.47
CA LYS A 33 -16.65 -7.10 16.93
C LYS A 33 -16.88 -7.34 15.44
N TYR A 34 -15.83 -7.66 14.71
CA TYR A 34 -15.82 -7.83 13.26
C TYR A 34 -15.11 -9.12 12.88
N ASP A 35 -15.48 -9.65 11.73
CA ASP A 35 -14.68 -10.66 11.03
C ASP A 35 -13.52 -9.92 10.35
N VAL A 36 -12.34 -9.99 10.96
CA VAL A 36 -11.16 -9.21 10.54
C VAL A 36 -10.28 -10.03 9.63
N GLU A 37 -10.03 -9.50 8.44
CA GLU A 37 -9.05 -10.03 7.50
C GLU A 37 -7.93 -9.01 7.26
N VAL A 38 -6.69 -9.49 7.07
CA VAL A 38 -5.56 -8.66 6.67
C VAL A 38 -5.10 -9.09 5.28
N LEU A 39 -5.24 -8.20 4.30
CA LEU A 39 -4.74 -8.37 2.95
C LEU A 39 -3.33 -7.78 2.87
N THR A 40 -2.35 -8.63 2.59
CA THR A 40 -0.94 -8.25 2.66
C THR A 40 -0.12 -8.95 1.59
N THR A 41 1.16 -8.60 1.47
CA THR A 41 2.07 -9.34 0.59
C THR A 41 2.85 -10.40 1.35
N THR A 42 3.56 -11.26 0.61
CA THR A 42 4.47 -12.25 1.19
C THR A 42 5.77 -11.63 1.74
N LEU A 43 6.04 -10.36 1.51
CA LEU A 43 7.29 -9.70 1.90
C LEU A 43 7.49 -9.66 3.42
N LYS A 44 8.67 -10.06 3.88
CA LYS A 44 9.15 -9.84 5.25
C LYS A 44 9.99 -8.57 5.36
N ASP A 45 10.89 -8.37 4.38
CA ASP A 45 11.79 -7.22 4.34
C ASP A 45 11.87 -6.63 2.92
N PHE A 46 11.80 -5.30 2.83
CA PHE A 46 11.98 -4.58 1.57
C PHE A 46 13.41 -4.67 1.02
N ASN A 47 14.40 -4.85 1.90
CA ASN A 47 15.79 -4.95 1.53
C ASN A 47 16.20 -6.37 1.13
N ASN A 48 15.42 -7.37 1.53
CA ASN A 48 15.60 -8.77 1.17
C ASN A 48 14.31 -9.38 0.59
N PRO A 49 13.96 -9.06 -0.67
CA PRO A 49 12.73 -9.53 -1.29
C PRO A 49 12.64 -11.05 -1.49
N SER A 50 13.76 -11.77 -1.32
CA SER A 50 13.79 -13.24 -1.40
C SER A 50 13.32 -13.92 -0.12
N ASP A 51 13.37 -13.24 1.03
CA ASP A 51 12.82 -13.75 2.29
C ASP A 51 11.33 -13.42 2.39
N GLN A 52 10.50 -14.40 2.15
CA GLN A 52 9.06 -14.23 2.07
C GLN A 52 8.32 -15.19 3.00
N TYR A 53 7.12 -14.78 3.40
CA TYR A 53 6.13 -15.68 3.97
C TYR A 53 5.52 -16.57 2.87
N PRO A 54 4.98 -17.74 3.22
CA PRO A 54 4.14 -18.51 2.29
C PRO A 54 2.96 -17.66 1.78
N ALA A 55 2.67 -17.78 0.49
CA ALA A 55 1.47 -17.18 -0.10
C ALA A 55 0.21 -17.93 0.33
N GLY A 56 -0.94 -17.26 0.20
CA GLY A 56 -2.23 -17.82 0.53
C GLY A 56 -2.74 -17.39 1.90
N GLU A 57 -3.63 -18.19 2.45
CA GLU A 57 -4.33 -17.88 3.70
C GLU A 57 -3.64 -18.53 4.91
N SER A 58 -3.61 -17.78 6.00
CA SER A 58 -3.17 -18.24 7.31
C SER A 58 -3.97 -17.56 8.41
N HIS A 59 -3.93 -18.10 9.63
CA HIS A 59 -4.63 -17.52 10.77
C HIS A 59 -3.65 -17.26 11.91
N GLU A 60 -3.65 -16.04 12.43
CA GLU A 60 -2.85 -15.64 13.58
C GLU A 60 -3.75 -14.85 14.55
N SER A 61 -3.75 -15.23 15.81
CA SER A 61 -4.51 -14.53 16.88
C SER A 61 -6.00 -14.32 16.57
N GLY A 62 -6.64 -15.25 15.85
CA GLY A 62 -8.05 -15.15 15.45
C GLY A 62 -8.33 -14.18 14.29
N ILE A 63 -7.29 -13.79 13.56
CA ILE A 63 -7.36 -12.93 12.39
C ILE A 63 -6.98 -13.75 11.16
N THR A 64 -7.76 -13.63 10.09
CA THR A 64 -7.43 -14.22 8.78
C THR A 64 -6.41 -13.32 8.07
N ILE A 65 -5.31 -13.91 7.63
CA ILE A 65 -4.25 -13.21 6.91
C ILE A 65 -4.13 -13.81 5.52
N ARG A 66 -4.38 -13.03 4.50
CA ARG A 66 -4.24 -13.43 3.10
C ARG A 66 -3.04 -12.76 2.46
N ARG A 67 -2.07 -13.56 2.03
CA ARG A 67 -0.79 -13.10 1.49
C ARG A 67 -0.71 -13.32 -0.01
N PHE A 68 -0.43 -12.24 -0.72
CA PHE A 68 -0.28 -12.21 -2.18
C PHE A 68 1.19 -12.05 -2.56
N VAL A 69 1.61 -12.76 -3.60
CA VAL A 69 2.98 -12.65 -4.10
C VAL A 69 3.16 -11.30 -4.81
N PRO A 70 4.16 -10.50 -4.47
CA PRO A 70 4.46 -9.29 -5.23
C PRO A 70 4.84 -9.62 -6.67
N HIS A 71 4.52 -8.71 -7.58
CA HIS A 71 4.84 -8.89 -9.00
C HIS A 71 6.36 -9.04 -9.19
N PRO A 72 6.83 -10.06 -9.95
CA PRO A 72 8.26 -10.31 -10.14
C PRO A 72 8.97 -9.23 -10.95
N GLY A 73 8.23 -8.29 -11.54
CA GLY A 73 8.74 -7.17 -12.34
C GLY A 73 9.36 -6.03 -11.52
N PHE A 74 9.69 -6.25 -10.25
CA PHE A 74 10.43 -5.24 -9.47
C PHE A 74 11.69 -4.80 -10.21
N ASN A 75 11.74 -3.51 -10.53
CA ASN A 75 12.87 -2.89 -11.20
C ASN A 75 13.41 -1.71 -10.38
N GLY A 76 14.27 -2.00 -9.42
CA GLY A 76 14.83 -0.98 -8.54
C GLY A 76 15.64 0.11 -9.27
N ARG A 77 16.14 -0.16 -10.48
CA ARG A 77 16.83 0.86 -11.30
C ARG A 77 15.81 1.83 -11.88
N GLU A 78 14.69 1.34 -12.40
CA GLU A 78 13.63 2.17 -12.94
C GLU A 78 12.94 2.97 -11.86
N SER A 79 12.58 2.35 -10.75
CA SER A 79 12.03 3.00 -9.58
C SER A 79 12.92 4.16 -9.11
N ARG A 80 14.23 3.92 -8.98
CA ARG A 80 15.21 4.94 -8.61
C ARG A 80 15.32 6.06 -9.65
N ARG A 81 15.30 5.71 -10.95
CA ARG A 81 15.33 6.70 -12.05
C ARG A 81 14.12 7.61 -12.03
N LEU A 82 12.91 7.06 -11.86
CA LEU A 82 11.66 7.82 -11.77
C LEU A 82 11.68 8.72 -10.52
N LEU A 83 12.11 8.19 -9.39
CA LEU A 83 12.25 8.96 -8.16
C LEU A 83 13.24 10.13 -8.30
N GLN A 84 14.35 9.92 -9.01
CA GLN A 84 15.31 11.01 -9.28
C GLN A 84 14.71 12.08 -10.20
N LYS A 85 13.97 11.69 -11.23
CA LYS A 85 13.28 12.63 -12.14
C LYS A 85 12.25 13.50 -11.42
N SER A 86 11.65 13.02 -10.34
CA SER A 86 10.68 13.78 -9.55
C SER A 86 11.32 14.85 -8.65
N LYS A 87 12.63 14.78 -8.37
CA LYS A 87 13.32 15.71 -7.43
C LYS A 87 13.12 17.20 -7.76
N PRO A 88 13.32 17.68 -9.01
CA PRO A 88 13.17 19.09 -9.31
C PRO A 88 11.72 19.55 -9.11
N VAL A 89 10.74 18.74 -9.51
CA VAL A 89 9.32 19.06 -9.35
C VAL A 89 8.93 19.11 -7.86
N ARG A 90 9.40 18.15 -7.05
CA ARG A 90 9.18 18.17 -5.59
C ARG A 90 9.81 19.37 -4.93
N ARG A 91 10.99 19.80 -5.40
CA ARG A 91 11.66 21.01 -4.91
C ARG A 91 10.88 22.26 -5.24
N LEU A 92 10.37 22.37 -6.47
CA LEU A 92 9.49 23.46 -6.89
C LEU A 92 8.21 23.49 -6.04
N ARG A 93 7.56 22.33 -5.86
CA ARG A 93 6.35 22.22 -5.02
C ARG A 93 6.61 22.64 -3.57
N TYR A 94 7.75 22.29 -3.01
CA TYR A 94 8.15 22.73 -1.68
C TYR A 94 8.19 24.27 -1.59
N TRP A 95 8.82 24.93 -2.55
CA TRP A 95 8.87 26.40 -2.60
C TRP A 95 7.47 27.03 -2.78
N LEU A 96 6.65 26.49 -3.67
CA LEU A 96 5.26 26.93 -3.86
C LEU A 96 4.41 26.73 -2.60
N SER A 97 4.67 25.68 -1.84
CA SER A 97 4.01 25.44 -0.55
C SER A 97 4.41 26.48 0.48
N GLN A 98 5.71 26.78 0.59
CA GLN A 98 6.20 27.83 1.49
C GLN A 98 5.64 29.22 1.15
N ALA A 99 5.45 29.50 -0.13
CA ALA A 99 4.84 30.73 -0.62
C ALA A 99 3.29 30.75 -0.50
N GLY A 100 2.66 29.68 -0.02
CA GLY A 100 1.19 29.58 0.10
C GLY A 100 0.43 29.40 -1.23
N VAL A 101 1.13 29.39 -2.37
CA VAL A 101 0.53 29.34 -3.72
C VAL A 101 0.09 27.92 -4.10
N LEU A 102 0.71 26.88 -3.52
CA LEU A 102 0.42 25.48 -3.88
C LEU A 102 -1.05 25.11 -3.67
N ARG A 103 -1.71 25.63 -2.62
CA ARG A 103 -3.13 25.36 -2.33
C ARG A 103 -4.05 25.88 -3.44
N LEU A 104 -3.75 27.06 -3.98
CA LEU A 104 -4.52 27.66 -5.08
C LEU A 104 -4.35 26.84 -6.37
N LEU A 105 -3.11 26.44 -6.68
CA LEU A 105 -2.83 25.60 -7.84
C LEU A 105 -3.48 24.21 -7.73
N ALA A 106 -3.46 23.60 -6.55
CA ALA A 106 -4.08 22.29 -6.31
C ALA A 106 -5.61 22.30 -6.39
N ALA A 107 -6.25 23.46 -6.18
CA ALA A 107 -7.69 23.62 -6.34
C ALA A 107 -8.12 23.65 -7.83
N ILE A 108 -7.21 24.01 -8.73
CA ILE A 108 -7.50 24.13 -10.17
C ILE A 108 -7.08 22.88 -10.92
N HIS A 109 -5.98 22.26 -10.53
CA HIS A 109 -5.41 21.12 -11.24
C HIS A 109 -4.69 20.16 -10.28
N PRO A 110 -4.82 18.81 -10.44
CA PRO A 110 -4.04 17.85 -9.67
C PRO A 110 -2.54 18.11 -9.83
N VAL A 111 -1.83 18.27 -8.71
CA VAL A 111 -0.40 18.55 -8.73
C VAL A 111 0.41 17.26 -8.60
N TRP A 112 0.71 16.64 -9.73
CA TRP A 112 1.53 15.41 -9.82
C TRP A 112 3.04 15.73 -9.81
N ASN A 113 3.85 14.85 -9.24
CA ASN A 113 5.30 15.00 -9.29
C ASN A 113 5.89 14.70 -10.67
N LEU A 114 5.27 13.77 -11.42
CA LEU A 114 5.75 13.32 -12.73
C LEU A 114 4.64 13.21 -13.78
N GLY A 115 3.38 13.48 -13.42
CA GLY A 115 2.20 13.13 -14.21
C GLY A 115 1.72 11.71 -13.92
N PHE A 116 0.44 11.45 -14.15
CA PHE A 116 -0.25 10.22 -13.75
C PHE A 116 0.45 8.96 -14.25
N ASP A 117 0.78 8.87 -15.54
CA ASP A 117 1.38 7.68 -16.15
C ASP A 117 2.73 7.31 -15.52
N LYS A 118 3.56 8.30 -15.21
CA LYS A 118 4.88 8.07 -14.59
C LYS A 118 4.78 7.76 -13.11
N GLU A 119 3.80 8.32 -12.41
CA GLU A 119 3.50 7.97 -11.02
C GLU A 119 3.01 6.51 -10.95
N THR A 120 2.13 6.11 -11.85
CA THR A 120 1.65 4.73 -11.99
C THR A 120 2.80 3.78 -12.32
N ALA A 121 3.65 4.11 -13.29
CA ALA A 121 4.83 3.32 -13.63
C ALA A 121 5.80 3.20 -12.44
N TYR A 122 5.96 4.26 -11.64
CA TYR A 122 6.75 4.19 -10.41
C TYR A 122 6.16 3.18 -9.43
N GLN A 123 4.85 3.22 -9.18
CA GLN A 123 4.19 2.29 -8.26
C GLN A 123 4.31 0.83 -8.73
N HIS A 124 4.14 0.57 -10.04
CA HIS A 124 4.31 -0.76 -10.62
C HIS A 124 5.76 -1.27 -10.53
N SER A 125 6.75 -0.38 -10.50
CA SER A 125 8.16 -0.75 -10.36
C SER A 125 8.60 -1.01 -8.92
N THR A 126 7.72 -0.81 -7.93
CA THR A 126 8.05 -1.02 -6.52
C THR A 126 8.00 -2.51 -6.15
N VAL A 127 8.83 -2.90 -5.18
CA VAL A 127 8.89 -4.29 -4.68
C VAL A 127 7.57 -4.73 -4.01
N SER A 128 6.77 -3.79 -3.59
CA SER A 128 5.51 -4.04 -2.88
C SER A 128 4.28 -4.18 -3.80
N TYR A 129 4.42 -3.97 -5.10
CA TYR A 129 3.29 -4.07 -6.03
C TYR A 129 2.80 -5.51 -6.17
N ALA A 130 1.56 -5.77 -5.80
CA ALA A 130 0.91 -7.08 -5.86
C ALA A 130 -0.43 -6.98 -6.59
N PRO A 131 -0.46 -7.25 -7.91
CA PRO A 131 -1.67 -7.11 -8.73
C PRO A 131 -2.79 -8.07 -8.31
N ASP A 132 -2.45 -9.26 -7.83
CA ASP A 132 -3.45 -10.23 -7.37
C ASP A 132 -4.17 -9.78 -6.10
N LEU A 133 -3.52 -8.98 -5.24
CA LEU A 133 -4.17 -8.35 -4.09
C LEU A 133 -5.23 -7.35 -4.56
N LEU A 134 -4.90 -6.53 -5.56
CA LEU A 134 -5.84 -5.55 -6.11
C LEU A 134 -7.03 -6.24 -6.79
N ARG A 135 -6.77 -7.27 -7.57
CA ARG A 135 -7.82 -8.09 -8.18
C ARG A 135 -8.73 -8.72 -7.12
N HIS A 136 -8.17 -9.23 -6.04
CA HIS A 136 -8.95 -9.78 -4.93
C HIS A 136 -9.89 -8.73 -4.30
N ILE A 137 -9.39 -7.49 -4.10
CA ILE A 137 -10.23 -6.39 -3.60
C ILE A 137 -11.40 -6.11 -4.56
N GLU A 138 -11.12 -6.03 -5.87
CA GLU A 138 -12.12 -5.75 -6.89
C GLU A 138 -13.20 -6.86 -6.96
N GLU A 139 -12.77 -8.11 -6.99
CA GLU A 139 -13.67 -9.27 -7.10
C GLU A 139 -14.53 -9.52 -5.84
N HIS A 140 -14.05 -9.12 -4.67
CA HIS A 140 -14.67 -9.39 -3.37
C HIS A 140 -15.12 -8.12 -2.63
N ARG A 141 -15.16 -6.97 -3.29
CA ARG A 141 -15.48 -5.70 -2.63
C ARG A 141 -16.79 -5.71 -1.85
N ASP A 142 -17.78 -6.44 -2.37
CA ASP A 142 -19.14 -6.50 -1.78
C ASP A 142 -19.18 -7.45 -0.56
N ASP A 143 -18.17 -8.28 -0.34
CA ASP A 143 -18.04 -9.16 0.82
C ASP A 143 -17.60 -8.40 2.07
N TYR A 144 -17.03 -7.21 1.91
CA TYR A 144 -16.48 -6.40 3.00
C TYR A 144 -17.32 -5.17 3.29
N ALA A 145 -17.52 -4.91 4.58
CA ALA A 145 -18.17 -3.68 5.02
C ALA A 145 -17.23 -2.46 4.90
N ALA A 146 -15.91 -2.68 4.95
CA ALA A 146 -14.91 -1.63 4.79
C ALA A 146 -13.53 -2.22 4.46
N PHE A 147 -12.76 -1.46 3.68
CA PHE A 147 -11.31 -1.63 3.51
C PHE A 147 -10.57 -0.51 4.23
N ILE A 148 -9.56 -0.86 5.02
CA ILE A 148 -8.81 0.06 5.87
C ILE A 148 -7.33 0.03 5.45
N PRO A 149 -6.90 0.93 4.55
CA PRO A 149 -5.49 1.00 4.14
C PRO A 149 -4.65 1.62 5.25
N MET A 150 -3.54 0.95 5.60
CA MET A 150 -2.68 1.35 6.71
C MET A 150 -1.50 2.23 6.31
N CYS A 151 -1.14 2.27 5.04
CA CYS A 151 0.02 3.02 4.58
C CYS A 151 -0.26 3.68 3.22
N TYR A 152 -0.34 5.01 3.20
CA TYR A 152 -0.83 5.79 2.06
C TYR A 152 0.12 5.88 0.85
N PHE A 153 1.40 5.55 0.99
CA PHE A 153 2.40 5.71 -0.08
C PHE A 153 2.73 4.43 -0.84
N HIS A 154 2.11 3.31 -0.51
CA HIS A 154 2.32 2.05 -1.22
C HIS A 154 1.32 1.85 -2.35
N ALA A 155 1.74 1.12 -3.39
CA ALA A 155 0.94 0.82 -4.56
C ALA A 155 -0.45 0.26 -4.23
N GLN A 156 -0.53 -0.68 -3.31
CA GLN A 156 -1.80 -1.29 -2.89
C GLN A 156 -2.79 -0.27 -2.37
N THR A 157 -2.36 0.65 -1.51
CA THR A 157 -3.21 1.69 -0.94
C THR A 157 -3.69 2.68 -2.00
N ILE A 158 -2.77 3.10 -2.89
CA ILE A 158 -3.09 4.06 -3.95
C ILE A 158 -4.08 3.46 -4.93
N PHE A 159 -3.83 2.25 -5.42
CA PHE A 159 -4.69 1.62 -6.42
C PHE A 159 -6.01 1.12 -5.83
N ALA A 160 -6.02 0.60 -4.60
CA ALA A 160 -7.26 0.22 -3.93
C ALA A 160 -8.19 1.43 -3.66
N GLY A 161 -7.62 2.61 -3.44
CA GLY A 161 -8.41 3.84 -3.27
C GLY A 161 -8.93 4.46 -4.57
N LEU A 162 -8.50 3.94 -5.73
CA LEU A 162 -8.96 4.38 -7.06
C LEU A 162 -10.05 3.47 -7.65
N GLN A 163 -10.31 2.33 -7.03
CA GLN A 163 -11.38 1.38 -7.35
C GLN A 163 -12.63 1.67 -6.52
#